data_b28d95fafe2c120f689888a3f6d0ed79
#
_entry.id   b28d95fafe2c120f689888a3f6d0ed79
#
_cell.length_a   1.000
_cell.length_b   1.000
_cell.length_c   1.000
_cell.angle_alpha   90.00
_cell.angle_beta   90.00
_cell.angle_gamma   90.00
#
_symmetry.space_group_name_H-M   'P 1'
#
loop_
_entity.id
_entity.type
_entity.pdbx_description
1 polymer ?
#
loop_
_entity_poly.entity_id
_entity_poly.type
_entity_poly.pdbx_seq_one_letter_code
_entity_poly.pdbx_strand_id
1 'polypeptide(L)' 'MKYRYYSTQRPIMPGGYPKPQNNEVLEIENFDNKKFVEEVGCQAWGYIEYKKPLGHFDVINYELAAVKIKTLHLK' A
#
# COMPACT_ATOMS: atom_id res chain seq x y z
N MET A 1 7.40 0.98 12.98
CA MET A 1 7.64 0.51 11.63
C MET A 1 6.42 0.79 10.77
N LYS A 2 6.62 1.14 9.52
CA LYS A 2 5.52 1.48 8.61
C LYS A 2 5.39 0.40 7.54
N TYR A 3 4.15 0.17 7.14
CA TYR A 3 3.86 -0.81 6.11
C TYR A 3 3.13 -0.08 4.99
N ARG A 4 3.81 0.08 3.86
CA ARG A 4 3.28 0.84 2.73
C ARG A 4 2.68 -0.08 1.69
N TYR A 5 1.51 0.33 1.18
CA TYR A 5 0.79 -0.40 0.14
C TYR A 5 0.43 0.57 -0.97
N TYR A 6 0.68 0.17 -2.21
CA TYR A 6 0.36 1.00 -3.36
C TYR A 6 -0.95 0.58 -3.98
N SER A 7 -1.77 1.55 -4.34
CA SER A 7 -3.05 1.27 -4.99
C SER A 7 -2.82 1.14 -6.49
N THR A 8 -3.10 -0.03 -7.04
CA THR A 8 -2.71 -0.34 -8.41
C THR A 8 -3.81 -0.09 -9.44
N GLN A 9 -5.07 0.00 -9.03
CA GLN A 9 -6.18 0.07 -9.98
C GLN A 9 -6.90 1.42 -9.98
N ARG A 10 -6.81 2.17 -8.90
CA ARG A 10 -7.53 3.44 -8.78
C ARG A 10 -6.91 4.30 -7.70
N PRO A 11 -7.17 5.62 -7.73
CA PRO A 11 -6.73 6.47 -6.63
C PRO A 11 -7.37 6.03 -5.30
N ILE A 12 -6.73 6.36 -4.21
CA ILE A 12 -7.21 6.02 -2.89
C ILE A 12 -8.27 7.05 -2.48
N MET A 13 -9.48 6.57 -2.23
CA MET A 13 -10.61 7.43 -1.89
C MET A 13 -11.10 7.11 -0.48
N PRO A 14 -11.76 8.06 0.18
CA PRO A 14 -12.37 7.77 1.48
C PRO A 14 -13.29 6.55 1.35
N GLY A 15 -13.15 5.59 2.25
CA GLY A 15 -13.91 4.36 2.19
C GLY A 15 -13.41 3.34 1.21
N GLY A 16 -12.38 3.68 0.44
CA GLY A 16 -11.83 2.76 -0.57
C GLY A 16 -10.55 2.07 -0.15
N TYR A 17 -10.32 1.94 1.12
CA TYR A 17 -9.14 1.26 1.64
C TYR A 17 -9.50 0.50 2.91
N PRO A 18 -8.72 -0.54 3.26
CA PRO A 18 -9.04 -1.32 4.46
C PRO A 18 -8.88 -0.51 5.74
N LYS A 19 -9.81 -0.72 6.67
CA LYS A 19 -9.75 -0.09 7.98
C LYS A 19 -9.87 -1.17 9.06
N PRO A 20 -8.86 -2.02 9.20
CA PRO A 20 -8.93 -3.08 10.21
C PRO A 20 -8.95 -2.50 11.62
N GLN A 21 -9.64 -3.20 12.52
CA GLN A 21 -9.54 -2.86 13.93
C GLN A 21 -8.09 -3.06 14.36
N ASN A 22 -7.65 -2.32 15.31
CA ASN A 22 -6.30 -2.45 15.87
C ASN A 22 -5.18 -2.10 14.88
N ASN A 23 -5.51 -1.38 13.82
CA ASN A 23 -4.50 -0.87 12.91
C ASN A 23 -4.79 0.60 12.62
N GLU A 24 -3.76 1.32 12.26
CA GLU A 24 -3.88 2.77 12.10
C GLU A 24 -3.30 3.18 10.76
N VAL A 25 -4.03 4.04 10.05
CA VAL A 25 -3.53 4.65 8.83
C VAL A 25 -2.62 5.81 9.22
N LEU A 26 -1.41 5.79 8.74
CA LEU A 26 -0.42 6.82 9.05
C LEU A 26 -0.35 7.89 7.99
N GLU A 27 -0.48 7.50 6.73
CA GLU A 27 -0.36 8.46 5.63
C GLU A 27 -1.06 7.92 4.40
N ILE A 28 -1.66 8.81 3.63
CA ILE A 28 -2.22 8.50 2.32
C ILE A 28 -1.72 9.55 1.35
N GLU A 29 -1.24 9.11 0.20
CA GLU A 29 -0.86 10.03 -0.86
C GLU A 29 -1.37 9.52 -2.19
N ASN A 30 -2.03 10.39 -2.97
CA ASN A 30 -2.42 10.09 -4.34
C ASN A 30 -1.50 10.85 -5.27
N PHE A 31 -1.05 10.17 -6.32
CA PHE A 31 -0.23 10.80 -7.34
C PHE A 31 -1.13 11.57 -8.30
N ASP A 32 -0.58 12.54 -9.01
CA ASP A 32 -1.34 13.29 -9.99
C ASP A 32 -1.82 12.38 -11.11
N ASN A 33 -0.97 11.43 -11.48
CA ASN A 33 -1.29 10.44 -12.51
C ASN A 33 -0.75 9.10 -12.11
N LYS A 34 -1.27 8.06 -12.74
CA LYS A 34 -0.72 6.72 -12.56
C LYS A 34 0.75 6.71 -12.98
N LYS A 35 1.60 6.13 -12.18
CA LYS A 35 3.02 6.07 -12.50
C LYS A 35 3.63 4.76 -12.05
N PHE A 36 4.73 4.39 -12.67
CA PHE A 36 5.45 3.17 -12.33
C PHE A 36 6.18 3.34 -11.00
N VAL A 37 6.05 2.35 -10.14
CA VAL A 37 6.69 2.34 -8.83
C VAL A 37 7.63 1.15 -8.76
N GLU A 38 8.91 1.42 -8.70
CA GLU A 38 9.92 0.35 -8.70
C GLU A 38 9.79 -0.58 -7.51
N GLU A 39 9.42 -0.03 -6.37
CA GLU A 39 9.34 -0.82 -5.14
C GLU A 39 8.38 -1.99 -5.24
N VAL A 40 7.36 -1.86 -6.07
CA VAL A 40 6.37 -2.93 -6.23
C VAL A 40 6.35 -3.48 -7.65
N GLY A 41 7.13 -2.89 -8.54
CA GLY A 41 7.28 -3.41 -9.91
C GLY A 41 6.06 -3.24 -10.79
N CYS A 42 5.20 -2.28 -10.49
CA CYS A 42 4.01 -2.04 -11.29
C CYS A 42 3.59 -0.58 -11.17
N GLN A 43 2.62 -0.20 -11.98
CA GLN A 43 2.08 1.15 -11.92
C GLN A 43 1.10 1.27 -10.76
N ALA A 44 1.00 2.48 -10.21
CA ALA A 44 0.11 2.74 -9.08
C ALA A 44 -0.41 4.17 -9.15
N TRP A 45 -1.51 4.39 -8.44
CA TRP A 45 -2.17 5.68 -8.35
C TRP A 45 -1.82 6.45 -7.09
N GLY A 46 -1.27 5.76 -6.10
CA GLY A 46 -0.91 6.36 -4.84
C GLY A 46 -0.55 5.29 -3.83
N TYR A 47 -0.32 5.70 -2.59
CA TYR A 47 0.00 4.73 -1.55
C TYR A 47 -0.68 5.08 -0.24
N ILE A 48 -0.75 4.08 0.63
CA ILE A 48 -1.27 4.24 1.97
C ILE A 48 -0.35 3.50 2.93
N GLU A 49 -0.03 4.13 4.05
CA GLU A 49 0.84 3.55 5.06
C GLU A 49 0.06 3.21 6.31
N TYR A 50 0.34 2.04 6.84
CA TYR A 50 -0.29 1.54 8.06
C TYR A 50 0.75 1.29 9.15
N LYS A 51 0.29 1.37 10.39
CA LYS A 51 1.15 1.09 11.52
C LYS A 51 1.46 -0.40 11.63
N LYS A 52 0.55 -1.27 11.18
CA LYS A 52 0.71 -2.72 11.20
C LYS A 52 0.43 -3.28 9.82
N PRO A 53 0.95 -4.48 9.50
CA PRO A 53 0.69 -5.05 8.18
C PRO A 53 -0.77 -5.42 8.01
N LEU A 54 -1.24 -5.34 6.77
CA LEU A 54 -2.60 -5.74 6.41
C LEU A 54 -2.66 -7.25 6.22
N GLY A 55 -3.84 -7.80 6.43
CA GLY A 55 -4.08 -9.19 6.11
C GLY A 55 -4.10 -9.42 4.62
N HIS A 56 -3.88 -10.68 4.25
CA HIS A 56 -3.81 -11.07 2.85
C HIS A 56 -5.09 -10.73 2.08
N PHE A 57 -6.25 -10.96 2.69
CA PHE A 57 -7.52 -10.68 2.02
C PHE A 57 -7.70 -9.19 1.76
N ASP A 58 -7.27 -8.35 2.68
CA ASP A 58 -7.39 -6.91 2.47
C ASP A 58 -6.52 -6.46 1.32
N VAL A 59 -5.32 -6.98 1.22
CA VAL A 59 -4.41 -6.63 0.12
C VAL A 59 -5.04 -7.01 -1.22
N ILE A 60 -5.60 -8.20 -1.31
CA ILE A 60 -6.21 -8.68 -2.55
C ILE A 60 -7.49 -7.91 -2.87
N ASN A 61 -8.38 -7.76 -1.88
CA ASN A 61 -9.68 -7.16 -2.10
C ASN A 61 -9.59 -5.71 -2.55
N TYR A 62 -8.59 -4.99 -2.05
CA TYR A 62 -8.42 -3.59 -2.41
C TYR A 62 -7.36 -3.40 -3.50
N GLU A 63 -6.89 -4.50 -4.08
CA GLU A 63 -5.95 -4.48 -5.20
C GLU A 63 -4.71 -3.64 -4.89
N LEU A 64 -4.13 -3.93 -3.72
CA LEU A 64 -2.94 -3.23 -3.25
C LEU A 64 -1.69 -4.04 -3.55
N ALA A 65 -0.57 -3.34 -3.68
CA ALA A 65 0.72 -3.97 -3.84
C ALA A 65 1.57 -3.62 -2.63
N ALA A 66 1.99 -4.64 -1.89
CA ALA A 66 2.78 -4.45 -0.69
C ALA A 66 4.24 -4.20 -1.04
N VAL A 67 4.86 -3.27 -0.34
CA VAL A 67 6.29 -3.04 -0.47
C VAL A 67 6.99 -4.16 0.29
N LYS A 68 7.86 -4.89 -0.39
CA LYS A 68 8.62 -5.95 0.24
C LYS A 68 9.83 -5.37 0.92
N ILE A 69 9.98 -5.66 2.19
CA ILE A 69 11.15 -5.26 2.94
C ILE A 69 12.30 -6.14 2.51
N LYS A 70 13.33 -5.53 1.94
CA LYS A 70 14.53 -6.29 1.58
C LYS A 70 15.39 -6.35 2.79
N THR A 71 15.36 -7.45 3.42
CA THR A 71 16.21 -7.65 4.56
C THR A 71 17.44 -8.36 4.14
N LEU A 72 17.69 -8.37 3.32
CA LEU A 72 18.64 -9.21 3.08
C LEU A 72 19.82 -8.83 2.68
N HIS A 73 19.88 -8.36 2.77
CA HIS A 73 20.82 -8.09 2.39
C HIS A 73 21.80 -8.45 2.92
N LEU A 74 21.48 -8.64 3.43
CA LEU A 74 22.08 -9.09 4.11
C LEU A 74 22.84 -9.86 3.94
N LYS A 75 22.69 -9.95 3.62
CA LYS A 75 23.29 -10.71 3.59
C LYS A 75 23.95 -10.76 3.51
#